data_ab6793f5c7334087aa06c55cffafe56f
#
_entry.id   ab6793f5c7334087aa06c55cffafe56f
#
_cell.length_a   1.000
_cell.length_b   1.000
_cell.length_c   1.000
_cell.angle_alpha   90.00
_cell.angle_beta   90.00
_cell.angle_gamma   90.00
#
_symmetry.space_group_name_H-M   'P 1'
#
loop_
_entity.id
_entity.type
_entity.pdbx_description
1 polymer ?
#
loop_
_entity_poly.entity_id
_entity_poly.type
_entity_poly.pdbx_seq_one_letter_code
_entity_poly.pdbx_strand_id
1 'polypeptide(L)'
;MGADSKPDPRLSPWRDDLAASHLRGEVKASKYVDGEPYCVSAPVTALRRSPADAAMMDTQLLFGEGFRVYEKRGNWAWGQSLTDDYVGYVLSGDLQPYYETDHIVRVPRSFVYREPDIKSRPIMAISMGARLHVTKKEGRFSYIEDGGQDEATGWIISTHISSEGDYAGEYAAIAEMFLHTPYLWGGRESLGLDCSALVQLSLMQAGYACQRDTYMQETTL
;
A
#
# COMPACT_ATOMS: atom_id res chain seq x y z
N MET A 1 -12.27 34.66 -9.70
CA MET A 1 -12.43 33.63 -10.71
C MET A 1 -11.11 32.87 -10.72
N GLY A 2 -11.03 31.78 -9.96
CA GLY A 2 -9.83 30.95 -9.89
C GLY A 2 -9.64 30.23 -11.20
N ALA A 3 -8.40 30.17 -11.68
CA ALA A 3 -8.03 29.37 -12.84
C ALA A 3 -8.49 27.93 -12.61
N ASP A 4 -9.16 27.35 -13.61
CA ASP A 4 -9.48 25.91 -13.70
C ASP A 4 -8.18 25.09 -13.72
N SER A 5 -7.55 24.93 -12.56
CA SER A 5 -6.43 23.99 -12.44
C SER A 5 -7.03 22.57 -12.38
N LYS A 6 -6.77 21.80 -13.45
CA LYS A 6 -7.14 20.37 -13.46
C LYS A 6 -6.57 19.69 -12.20
N PRO A 7 -7.32 18.73 -11.64
CA PRO A 7 -6.83 17.93 -10.50
C PRO A 7 -5.48 17.28 -10.82
N ASP A 8 -4.61 17.15 -9.80
CA ASP A 8 -3.30 16.49 -9.98
C ASP A 8 -3.50 15.02 -10.39
N PRO A 9 -3.01 14.59 -11.57
CA PRO A 9 -3.21 13.24 -12.08
C PRO A 9 -2.52 12.16 -11.23
N ARG A 10 -1.64 12.55 -10.30
CA ARG A 10 -1.04 11.62 -9.33
C ARG A 10 -1.95 11.28 -8.17
N LEU A 11 -2.93 12.15 -7.89
CA LEU A 11 -3.90 11.97 -6.80
C LEU A 11 -5.34 11.84 -7.30
N SER A 12 -5.54 12.03 -8.58
CA SER A 12 -6.88 11.97 -9.18
C SER A 12 -6.82 11.05 -10.41
N PRO A 13 -7.64 9.98 -10.44
CA PRO A 13 -7.56 8.99 -11.50
C PRO A 13 -8.23 9.47 -12.80
N TRP A 14 -7.47 10.21 -13.61
CA TRP A 14 -7.91 10.64 -14.93
C TRP A 14 -6.79 10.62 -15.98
N ARG A 15 -7.20 10.29 -17.19
CA ARG A 15 -6.47 10.37 -18.47
C ARG A 15 -7.45 10.87 -19.52
N ASP A 16 -7.00 11.27 -20.69
CA ASP A 16 -7.89 11.76 -21.78
C ASP A 16 -8.88 10.67 -22.27
N ASP A 17 -8.52 9.40 -22.18
CA ASP A 17 -9.33 8.26 -22.58
C ASP A 17 -10.25 7.73 -21.48
N LEU A 18 -9.87 7.86 -20.19
CA LEU A 18 -10.57 7.26 -19.06
C LEU A 18 -10.41 8.09 -17.79
N ALA A 19 -11.49 8.25 -17.04
CA ALA A 19 -11.47 8.89 -15.72
C ALA A 19 -12.43 8.18 -14.75
N ALA A 20 -12.19 8.38 -13.45
CA ALA A 20 -13.14 7.98 -12.43
C ALA A 20 -14.46 8.73 -12.54
N SER A 21 -15.58 8.06 -12.27
CA SER A 21 -16.94 8.64 -12.44
C SER A 21 -17.17 9.90 -11.62
N HIS A 22 -16.57 10.00 -10.41
CA HIS A 22 -16.71 11.16 -9.55
C HIS A 22 -16.06 12.43 -10.11
N LEU A 23 -15.11 12.31 -11.05
CA LEU A 23 -14.45 13.45 -11.72
C LEU A 23 -15.24 13.99 -12.92
N ARG A 24 -16.44 13.47 -13.15
CA ARG A 24 -17.31 13.95 -14.24
C ARG A 24 -17.70 15.41 -14.01
N GLY A 25 -17.35 16.26 -14.96
CA GLY A 25 -17.54 17.71 -14.87
C GLY A 25 -16.29 18.48 -14.41
N GLU A 26 -15.32 17.82 -13.78
CA GLU A 26 -14.04 18.40 -13.37
C GLU A 26 -12.95 18.18 -14.43
N VAL A 27 -12.94 17.00 -15.05
CA VAL A 27 -11.99 16.64 -16.12
C VAL A 27 -12.74 16.19 -17.37
N LYS A 28 -12.09 16.31 -18.54
CA LYS A 28 -12.62 15.79 -19.79
C LYS A 28 -11.95 14.45 -20.11
N ALA A 29 -12.75 13.38 -20.18
CA ALA A 29 -12.32 12.06 -20.60
C ALA A 29 -13.32 11.44 -21.57
N SER A 30 -12.87 10.47 -22.38
CA SER A 30 -13.74 9.77 -23.33
C SER A 30 -14.70 8.81 -22.64
N LYS A 31 -14.28 8.25 -21.49
CA LYS A 31 -15.06 7.29 -20.69
C LYS A 31 -14.90 7.60 -19.20
N TYR A 32 -15.95 7.30 -18.41
CA TYR A 32 -15.92 7.40 -16.94
C TYR A 32 -16.38 6.08 -16.34
N VAL A 33 -15.67 5.61 -15.29
CA VAL A 33 -15.93 4.34 -14.60
C VAL A 33 -15.81 4.50 -13.09
N ASP A 34 -16.50 3.65 -12.32
CA ASP A 34 -16.47 3.71 -10.85
C ASP A 34 -15.23 3.04 -10.25
N GLY A 35 -14.61 2.14 -11.00
CA GLY A 35 -13.51 1.32 -10.53
C GLY A 35 -13.96 0.23 -9.56
N GLU A 36 -13.16 -0.83 -9.47
CA GLU A 36 -13.40 -1.97 -8.60
C GLU A 36 -12.30 -2.06 -7.53
N PRO A 37 -12.63 -2.31 -6.25
CA PRO A 37 -11.65 -2.45 -5.19
C PRO A 37 -10.95 -3.81 -5.27
N TYR A 38 -9.64 -3.80 -5.07
CA TYR A 38 -8.74 -4.95 -4.93
C TYR A 38 -7.84 -4.75 -3.72
N CYS A 39 -7.18 -5.82 -3.26
CA CYS A 39 -6.07 -5.78 -2.32
C CYS A 39 -4.78 -6.22 -3.00
N VAL A 40 -3.65 -5.71 -2.52
CA VAL A 40 -2.33 -6.19 -2.92
C VAL A 40 -2.08 -7.57 -2.32
N SER A 41 -1.79 -8.57 -3.16
CA SER A 41 -1.48 -9.95 -2.76
C SER A 41 0.02 -10.22 -2.68
N ALA A 42 0.83 -9.46 -3.42
CA ALA A 42 2.29 -9.53 -3.31
C ALA A 42 2.79 -8.92 -1.99
N PRO A 43 3.92 -9.37 -1.42
CA PRO A 43 4.53 -8.71 -0.25
C PRO A 43 4.75 -7.22 -0.45
N VAL A 44 5.15 -6.84 -1.66
CA VAL A 44 5.28 -5.46 -2.15
C VAL A 44 5.13 -5.45 -3.67
N THR A 45 4.47 -4.44 -4.21
CA THR A 45 4.38 -4.20 -5.67
C THR A 45 4.71 -2.76 -6.01
N ALA A 46 5.37 -2.56 -7.16
CA ALA A 46 5.72 -1.24 -7.67
C ALA A 46 4.50 -0.58 -8.33
N LEU A 47 4.16 0.62 -7.90
CA LEU A 47 3.25 1.49 -8.63
C LEU A 47 4.07 2.37 -9.56
N ARG A 48 3.75 2.27 -10.85
CA ARG A 48 4.54 2.86 -11.94
C ARG A 48 3.76 3.91 -12.71
N ARG A 49 4.51 4.83 -13.30
CA ARG A 49 3.94 5.93 -14.11
C ARG A 49 3.30 5.47 -15.42
N SER A 50 3.75 4.35 -15.96
CA SER A 50 3.22 3.77 -17.20
C SER A 50 3.30 2.24 -17.18
N PRO A 51 2.50 1.53 -18.01
CA PRO A 51 2.41 0.07 -18.00
C PRO A 51 3.60 -0.60 -18.71
N ALA A 52 4.79 -0.47 -18.12
CA ALA A 52 6.01 -1.06 -18.63
C ALA A 52 6.98 -1.38 -17.48
N ASP A 53 7.69 -2.51 -17.56
CA ASP A 53 8.64 -2.93 -16.51
C ASP A 53 9.79 -1.93 -16.31
N ALA A 54 10.23 -1.27 -17.39
CA ALA A 54 11.25 -0.23 -17.34
C ALA A 54 10.72 1.17 -16.95
N ALA A 55 9.40 1.31 -16.73
CA ALA A 55 8.83 2.59 -16.31
C ALA A 55 9.30 2.95 -14.90
N MET A 56 9.43 4.25 -14.67
CA MET A 56 9.78 4.78 -13.35
C MET A 56 8.77 4.30 -12.31
N MET A 57 9.27 3.79 -11.21
CA MET A 57 8.51 3.53 -10.00
C MET A 57 8.28 4.85 -9.27
N ASP A 58 7.04 5.23 -9.06
CA ASP A 58 6.68 6.43 -8.30
C ASP A 58 6.51 6.10 -6.81
N THR A 59 5.96 4.91 -6.49
CA THR A 59 5.85 4.40 -5.13
C THR A 59 5.74 2.87 -5.11
N GLN A 60 5.65 2.29 -3.93
CA GLN A 60 5.31 0.88 -3.70
C GLN A 60 3.99 0.79 -2.94
N LEU A 61 3.23 -0.29 -3.21
CA LEU A 61 2.11 -0.71 -2.39
C LEU A 61 2.52 -1.98 -1.63
N LEU A 62 2.04 -2.10 -0.40
CA LEU A 62 2.36 -3.18 0.52
C LEU A 62 1.24 -4.22 0.57
N PHE A 63 1.56 -5.43 1.01
CA PHE A 63 0.59 -6.51 1.19
C PHE A 63 -0.66 -6.05 1.94
N GLY A 64 -1.84 -6.42 1.42
CA GLY A 64 -3.14 -6.10 1.99
C GLY A 64 -3.62 -4.67 1.80
N GLU A 65 -2.79 -3.75 1.26
CA GLU A 65 -3.26 -2.39 0.94
C GLU A 65 -4.31 -2.43 -0.16
N GLY A 66 -5.34 -1.59 0.00
CA GLY A 66 -6.41 -1.48 -0.98
C GLY A 66 -5.97 -0.69 -2.22
N PHE A 67 -6.43 -1.15 -3.38
CA PHE A 67 -6.18 -0.50 -4.67
C PHE A 67 -7.45 -0.52 -5.53
N ARG A 68 -7.96 0.65 -5.91
CA ARG A 68 -9.14 0.77 -6.78
C ARG A 68 -8.72 0.75 -8.23
N VAL A 69 -9.09 -0.30 -8.93
CA VAL A 69 -8.76 -0.55 -10.35
C VAL A 69 -9.81 0.07 -11.26
N TYR A 70 -9.42 0.95 -12.16
CA TYR A 70 -10.28 1.56 -13.17
C TYR A 70 -10.14 0.91 -14.55
N GLU A 71 -8.98 0.28 -14.83
CA GLU A 71 -8.73 -0.44 -16.07
C GLU A 71 -7.76 -1.60 -15.84
N LYS A 72 -8.04 -2.76 -16.45
CA LYS A 72 -7.07 -3.83 -16.65
C LYS A 72 -6.76 -3.98 -18.12
N ARG A 73 -5.46 -3.95 -18.49
CA ARG A 73 -5.00 -4.09 -19.87
C ARG A 73 -3.71 -4.91 -19.92
N GLY A 74 -3.78 -6.10 -20.50
CA GLY A 74 -2.67 -7.05 -20.46
C GLY A 74 -2.32 -7.42 -19.01
N ASN A 75 -1.06 -7.32 -18.65
CA ASN A 75 -0.57 -7.64 -17.30
C ASN A 75 -0.67 -6.45 -16.32
N TRP A 76 -1.26 -5.32 -16.72
CA TRP A 76 -1.28 -4.10 -15.95
C TRP A 76 -2.70 -3.72 -15.51
N ALA A 77 -2.80 -3.24 -14.27
CA ALA A 77 -3.97 -2.58 -13.73
C ALA A 77 -3.65 -1.09 -13.49
N TRP A 78 -4.45 -0.20 -14.06
CA TRP A 78 -4.41 1.22 -13.75
C TRP A 78 -5.43 1.54 -12.68
N GLY A 79 -5.00 2.26 -11.66
CA GLY A 79 -5.86 2.50 -10.51
C GLY A 79 -5.29 3.50 -9.51
N GLN A 80 -5.90 3.53 -8.34
CA GLN A 80 -5.61 4.44 -7.25
C GLN A 80 -5.44 3.68 -5.94
N SER A 81 -4.37 3.96 -5.21
CA SER A 81 -4.15 3.50 -3.84
C SER A 81 -5.27 4.03 -2.93
N LEU A 82 -5.82 3.16 -2.07
CA LEU A 82 -6.78 3.57 -1.05
C LEU A 82 -6.08 4.08 0.23
N THR A 83 -4.76 4.03 0.27
CA THR A 83 -3.95 4.46 1.44
C THR A 83 -3.60 5.94 1.38
N ASP A 84 -3.26 6.46 0.20
CA ASP A 84 -2.72 7.81 0.01
C ASP A 84 -3.18 8.48 -1.30
N ASP A 85 -4.19 7.90 -1.95
CA ASP A 85 -4.78 8.35 -3.23
C ASP A 85 -3.83 8.34 -4.44
N TYR A 86 -2.64 7.73 -4.31
CA TYR A 86 -1.67 7.77 -5.40
C TYR A 86 -2.13 6.93 -6.60
N VAL A 87 -2.03 7.52 -7.80
CA VAL A 87 -2.54 6.94 -9.06
C VAL A 87 -1.40 6.39 -9.89
N GLY A 88 -1.56 5.20 -10.46
CA GLY A 88 -0.58 4.61 -11.34
C GLY A 88 -0.93 3.20 -11.81
N TYR A 89 0.09 2.51 -12.29
CA TYR A 89 -0.01 1.15 -12.84
C TYR A 89 0.69 0.16 -11.93
N VAL A 90 0.02 -0.94 -11.61
CA VAL A 90 0.58 -2.10 -10.91
C VAL A 90 0.42 -3.36 -11.76
N LEU A 91 1.18 -4.41 -11.48
CA LEU A 91 0.96 -5.71 -12.12
C LEU A 91 -0.38 -6.28 -11.66
N SER A 92 -1.23 -6.71 -12.62
CA SER A 92 -2.54 -7.30 -12.30
C SER A 92 -2.41 -8.59 -11.51
N GLY A 93 -1.30 -9.33 -11.67
CA GLY A 93 -1.01 -10.55 -10.92
C GLY A 93 -0.66 -10.31 -9.45
N ASP A 94 -0.34 -9.07 -9.07
CA ASP A 94 -0.06 -8.69 -7.68
C ASP A 94 -1.32 -8.25 -6.92
N LEU A 95 -2.50 -8.37 -7.56
CA LEU A 95 -3.79 -7.96 -7.00
C LEU A 95 -4.73 -9.16 -6.85
N GLN A 96 -5.50 -9.16 -5.79
CA GLN A 96 -6.58 -10.13 -5.52
C GLN A 96 -7.88 -9.39 -5.20
N PRO A 97 -9.04 -10.10 -5.19
CA PRO A 97 -10.31 -9.50 -4.77
C PRO A 97 -10.18 -8.82 -3.40
N TYR A 98 -10.88 -7.70 -3.25
CA TYR A 98 -10.86 -6.93 -2.01
C TYR A 98 -11.41 -7.74 -0.83
N TYR A 99 -10.74 -7.64 0.30
CA TYR A 99 -11.20 -8.10 1.60
C TYR A 99 -10.84 -7.07 2.67
N GLU A 100 -11.57 -7.07 3.76
CA GLU A 100 -11.31 -6.15 4.87
C GLU A 100 -10.12 -6.63 5.70
N THR A 101 -9.26 -5.69 6.09
CA THR A 101 -8.15 -5.90 7.01
C THR A 101 -8.48 -5.28 8.36
N ASP A 102 -7.89 -5.80 9.43
CA ASP A 102 -8.15 -5.38 10.80
C ASP A 102 -6.88 -5.20 11.65
N HIS A 103 -5.72 -5.56 11.09
CA HIS A 103 -4.41 -5.43 11.72
C HIS A 103 -3.38 -4.82 10.75
N ILE A 104 -2.31 -4.26 11.34
CA ILE A 104 -1.20 -3.66 10.60
C ILE A 104 0.13 -4.13 11.17
N VAL A 105 1.13 -4.33 10.32
CA VAL A 105 2.50 -4.68 10.72
C VAL A 105 3.19 -3.45 11.32
N ARG A 106 3.75 -3.60 12.53
CA ARG A 106 4.38 -2.53 13.34
C ARG A 106 5.90 -2.59 13.41
N VAL A 107 6.49 -3.69 13.01
CA VAL A 107 7.94 -3.85 12.97
C VAL A 107 8.45 -3.62 11.54
N PRO A 108 9.71 -3.18 11.34
CA PRO A 108 10.22 -2.94 10.00
C PRO A 108 10.05 -4.13 9.06
N ARG A 109 10.24 -5.36 9.57
CA ARG A 109 10.07 -6.63 8.82
C ARG A 109 9.54 -7.71 9.71
N SER A 110 8.68 -8.57 9.15
CA SER A 110 8.23 -9.82 9.77
C SER A 110 8.14 -10.93 8.73
N PHE A 111 7.90 -12.14 9.19
CA PHE A 111 7.63 -13.29 8.34
C PHE A 111 6.24 -13.85 8.61
N VAL A 112 5.60 -14.31 7.57
CA VAL A 112 4.43 -15.18 7.65
C VAL A 112 4.95 -16.62 7.54
N TYR A 113 4.58 -17.46 8.50
CA TYR A 113 5.02 -18.86 8.61
C TYR A 113 3.86 -19.81 8.27
N ARG A 114 4.18 -21.00 7.75
CA ARG A 114 3.15 -22.00 7.46
C ARG A 114 2.49 -22.54 8.75
N GLU A 115 3.22 -22.64 9.82
CA GLU A 115 2.76 -23.15 11.11
C GLU A 115 3.13 -22.18 12.25
N PRO A 116 2.48 -22.24 13.43
CA PRO A 116 2.78 -21.35 14.55
C PRO A 116 4.11 -21.71 15.26
N ASP A 117 5.16 -21.85 14.47
CA ASP A 117 6.53 -22.13 14.89
C ASP A 117 7.53 -21.32 14.06
N ILE A 118 8.46 -20.62 14.74
CA ILE A 118 9.54 -19.86 14.07
C ILE A 118 10.51 -20.73 13.28
N LYS A 119 10.51 -22.03 13.51
CA LYS A 119 11.29 -23.02 12.76
C LYS A 119 10.55 -23.55 11.53
N SER A 120 9.26 -23.25 11.42
CA SER A 120 8.45 -23.55 10.26
C SER A 120 8.95 -22.76 9.03
N ARG A 121 8.65 -23.28 7.85
CA ARG A 121 9.01 -22.61 6.58
C ARG A 121 8.30 -21.26 6.49
N PRO A 122 9.02 -20.14 6.29
CA PRO A 122 8.39 -18.87 5.98
C PRO A 122 7.74 -18.94 4.58
N ILE A 123 6.54 -18.38 4.48
CA ILE A 123 5.78 -18.24 3.23
C ILE A 123 6.27 -16.98 2.51
N MET A 124 6.32 -15.86 3.25
CA MET A 124 6.75 -14.56 2.74
C MET A 124 7.34 -13.69 3.85
N ALA A 125 8.09 -12.67 3.44
CA ALA A 125 8.49 -11.55 4.29
C ALA A 125 7.53 -10.37 4.00
N ILE A 126 7.12 -9.66 5.04
CA ILE A 126 6.27 -8.47 4.93
C ILE A 126 6.85 -7.32 5.74
N SER A 127 6.60 -6.11 5.28
CA SER A 127 7.16 -4.88 5.85
C SER A 127 6.15 -4.12 6.72
N MET A 128 6.66 -3.19 7.54
CA MET A 128 5.84 -2.25 8.29
C MET A 128 4.84 -1.55 7.37
N GLY A 129 3.59 -1.43 7.82
CA GLY A 129 2.50 -0.87 7.04
C GLY A 129 1.67 -1.89 6.25
N ALA A 130 2.15 -3.13 6.08
CA ALA A 130 1.34 -4.20 5.49
C ALA A 130 0.07 -4.43 6.33
N ARG A 131 -1.05 -4.65 5.64
CA ARG A 131 -2.38 -4.82 6.25
C ARG A 131 -2.80 -6.28 6.26
N LEU A 132 -3.42 -6.72 7.33
CA LEU A 132 -3.69 -8.12 7.58
C LEU A 132 -5.13 -8.32 8.08
N HIS A 133 -5.71 -9.47 7.76
CA HIS A 133 -6.92 -9.97 8.39
C HIS A 133 -6.57 -11.10 9.35
N VAL A 134 -6.77 -10.88 10.65
CA VAL A 134 -6.42 -11.85 11.70
C VAL A 134 -7.67 -12.57 12.18
N THR A 135 -7.70 -13.91 12.04
CA THR A 135 -8.88 -14.71 12.38
C THR A 135 -8.75 -15.51 13.66
N LYS A 136 -7.53 -15.82 14.09
CA LYS A 136 -7.29 -16.54 15.37
C LYS A 136 -5.90 -16.28 15.95
N LYS A 137 -5.72 -16.65 17.23
CA LYS A 137 -4.42 -16.58 17.93
C LYS A 137 -4.10 -17.95 18.54
N GLU A 138 -2.82 -18.32 18.48
CA GLU A 138 -2.29 -19.53 19.10
C GLU A 138 -0.91 -19.25 19.69
N GLY A 139 -0.79 -19.35 21.03
CA GLY A 139 0.41 -19.00 21.75
C GLY A 139 0.85 -17.56 21.46
N ARG A 140 2.03 -17.40 20.86
CA ARG A 140 2.59 -16.10 20.46
C ARG A 140 2.33 -15.74 18.98
N PHE A 141 1.49 -16.49 18.29
CA PHE A 141 1.21 -16.30 16.88
C PHE A 141 -0.23 -15.89 16.64
N SER A 142 -0.45 -15.09 15.61
CA SER A 142 -1.74 -14.74 15.01
C SER A 142 -1.83 -15.36 13.64
N TYR A 143 -2.97 -15.94 13.29
CA TYR A 143 -3.24 -16.51 11.99
C TYR A 143 -3.86 -15.45 11.10
N ILE A 144 -3.28 -15.27 9.93
CA ILE A 144 -3.77 -14.34 8.93
C ILE A 144 -4.40 -15.09 7.76
N GLU A 145 -5.46 -14.54 7.21
CA GLU A 145 -6.11 -14.98 6.00
C GLU A 145 -6.02 -13.90 4.92
N ASP A 146 -5.86 -14.31 3.67
CA ASP A 146 -5.64 -13.44 2.51
C ASP A 146 -6.87 -13.33 1.60
N GLY A 147 -8.07 -13.35 2.16
CA GLY A 147 -9.30 -13.27 1.39
C GLY A 147 -9.66 -14.56 0.65
N GLY A 148 -9.07 -15.70 1.02
CA GLY A 148 -9.42 -17.03 0.52
C GLY A 148 -8.60 -17.52 -0.66
N GLN A 149 -7.43 -16.93 -0.91
CA GLN A 149 -6.50 -17.39 -1.96
C GLN A 149 -5.51 -18.44 -1.45
N ASP A 150 -5.41 -18.66 -0.15
CA ASP A 150 -4.56 -19.63 0.55
C ASP A 150 -3.03 -19.46 0.38
N GLU A 151 -2.57 -18.68 -0.60
CA GLU A 151 -1.14 -18.55 -0.91
C GLU A 151 -0.36 -17.75 0.15
N ALA A 152 -0.98 -16.72 0.72
CA ALA A 152 -0.39 -15.87 1.75
C ALA A 152 -0.96 -16.13 3.17
N THR A 153 -1.84 -17.13 3.30
CA THR A 153 -2.45 -17.56 4.56
C THR A 153 -1.44 -18.26 5.45
N GLY A 154 -1.32 -17.83 6.70
CA GLY A 154 -0.35 -18.40 7.63
C GLY A 154 -0.25 -17.68 8.97
N TRP A 155 0.85 -17.86 9.67
CA TRP A 155 1.07 -17.41 11.02
C TRP A 155 2.11 -16.30 11.11
N ILE A 156 1.80 -15.23 11.81
CA ILE A 156 2.72 -14.13 12.13
C ILE A 156 2.90 -14.02 13.65
N ILE A 157 4.06 -13.54 14.10
CA ILE A 157 4.30 -13.26 15.51
C ILE A 157 3.36 -12.14 15.97
N SER A 158 2.52 -12.40 16.99
CA SER A 158 1.46 -11.47 17.42
C SER A 158 1.99 -10.11 17.89
N THR A 159 3.21 -10.07 18.46
CA THR A 159 3.84 -8.80 18.88
C THR A 159 4.39 -7.97 17.73
N HIS A 160 4.38 -8.48 16.49
CA HIS A 160 4.81 -7.74 15.31
C HIS A 160 3.65 -6.99 14.62
N ILE A 161 2.43 -7.17 15.12
CA ILE A 161 1.22 -6.55 14.58
C ILE A 161 0.41 -5.87 15.68
N SER A 162 -0.44 -4.93 15.31
CA SER A 162 -1.48 -4.40 16.19
C SER A 162 -2.78 -4.23 15.42
N SER A 163 -3.90 -4.13 16.14
CA SER A 163 -5.18 -3.80 15.54
C SER A 163 -5.11 -2.43 14.84
N GLU A 164 -5.86 -2.25 13.77
CA GLU A 164 -6.02 -0.93 13.17
C GLU A 164 -6.61 0.05 14.20
N GLY A 165 -6.07 1.28 14.23
CA GLY A 165 -6.45 2.27 15.24
C GLY A 165 -5.65 2.21 16.55
N ASP A 166 -4.87 1.14 16.79
CA ASP A 166 -3.92 1.08 17.90
C ASP A 166 -2.56 1.61 17.44
N TYR A 167 -2.37 2.93 17.52
CA TYR A 167 -1.22 3.63 16.97
C TYR A 167 -0.03 3.69 17.92
N ALA A 168 1.18 3.70 17.36
CA ALA A 168 2.39 4.02 18.10
C ALA A 168 2.40 5.52 18.43
N GLY A 169 2.73 5.90 19.68
CA GLY A 169 2.63 7.30 20.11
C GLY A 169 3.64 8.27 19.49
N GLU A 170 4.83 7.79 19.09
CA GLU A 170 5.98 8.61 18.70
C GLU A 170 6.50 8.29 17.31
N TYR A 171 6.19 9.16 16.32
CA TYR A 171 6.65 8.98 14.94
C TYR A 171 8.17 9.01 14.78
N ALA A 172 8.89 9.76 15.63
CA ALA A 172 10.35 9.82 15.58
C ALA A 172 10.97 8.46 15.95
N ALA A 173 10.43 7.78 16.97
CA ALA A 173 10.87 6.43 17.33
C ALA A 173 10.61 5.41 16.20
N ILE A 174 9.53 5.59 15.45
CA ILE A 174 9.25 4.75 14.27
C ILE A 174 10.29 5.02 13.18
N ALA A 175 10.61 6.30 12.91
CA ALA A 175 11.63 6.68 11.93
C ALA A 175 13.00 6.07 12.28
N GLU A 176 13.37 6.06 13.57
CA GLU A 176 14.62 5.46 14.05
C GLU A 176 14.73 3.95 13.79
N MET A 177 13.60 3.23 13.70
CA MET A 177 13.61 1.80 13.33
C MET A 177 14.15 1.56 11.91
N PHE A 178 14.14 2.57 11.04
CA PHE A 178 14.63 2.50 9.68
C PHE A 178 16.07 2.97 9.50
N LEU A 179 16.80 3.24 10.59
CA LEU A 179 18.23 3.55 10.51
C LEU A 179 18.97 2.46 9.72
N HIS A 180 19.84 2.92 8.82
CA HIS A 180 20.62 2.07 7.89
C HIS A 180 19.83 1.37 6.80
N THR A 181 18.53 1.65 6.64
CA THR A 181 17.78 1.21 5.44
C THR A 181 18.33 1.98 4.22
N PRO A 182 18.70 1.29 3.13
CA PRO A 182 19.24 1.95 1.95
C PRO A 182 18.17 2.84 1.29
N TYR A 183 18.65 3.91 0.62
CA TYR A 183 17.78 4.75 -0.18
C TYR A 183 17.36 4.03 -1.45
N LEU A 184 16.04 3.98 -1.71
CA LEU A 184 15.45 3.49 -2.94
C LEU A 184 14.41 4.50 -3.41
N TRP A 185 14.57 5.07 -4.62
CA TRP A 185 13.57 5.96 -5.19
C TRP A 185 12.22 5.27 -5.33
N GLY A 186 11.15 5.87 -4.81
CA GLY A 186 9.81 5.28 -4.75
C GLY A 186 9.66 4.15 -3.73
N GLY A 187 10.74 3.75 -3.05
CA GLY A 187 10.72 2.69 -2.04
C GLY A 187 9.88 3.07 -0.83
N ARG A 188 9.11 2.10 -0.31
CA ARG A 188 8.19 2.27 0.81
C ARG A 188 8.20 1.08 1.77
N GLU A 189 9.28 0.30 1.73
CA GLU A 189 9.46 -0.87 2.58
C GLU A 189 10.82 -0.91 3.27
N SER A 190 11.00 -1.85 4.20
CA SER A 190 12.20 -1.97 5.02
C SER A 190 13.49 -2.39 4.29
N LEU A 191 13.40 -2.78 3.02
CA LEU A 191 14.57 -3.06 2.15
C LEU A 191 15.03 -1.82 1.39
N GLY A 192 14.19 -0.79 1.28
CA GLY A 192 14.53 0.47 0.67
C GLY A 192 13.43 1.52 0.84
N LEU A 193 13.83 2.70 1.28
CA LEU A 193 12.94 3.85 1.49
C LEU A 193 13.44 5.07 0.73
N ASP A 194 12.54 5.91 0.23
CA ASP A 194 12.88 7.28 -0.10
C ASP A 194 12.58 8.24 1.06
N CYS A 195 12.93 9.51 0.88
CA CYS A 195 12.81 10.54 1.94
C CYS A 195 11.35 10.73 2.40
N SER A 196 10.41 10.79 1.47
CA SER A 196 9.00 11.02 1.79
C SER A 196 8.30 9.76 2.32
N ALA A 197 8.74 8.57 1.91
CA ALA A 197 8.21 7.31 2.47
C ALA A 197 8.62 7.12 3.93
N LEU A 198 9.81 7.53 4.33
CA LEU A 198 10.23 7.52 5.74
C LEU A 198 9.28 8.37 6.59
N VAL A 199 8.98 9.60 6.13
CA VAL A 199 8.04 10.50 6.81
C VAL A 199 6.63 9.90 6.81
N GLN A 200 6.15 9.44 5.64
CA GLN A 200 4.82 8.87 5.49
C GLN A 200 4.59 7.68 6.41
N LEU A 201 5.45 6.67 6.37
CA LEU A 201 5.32 5.47 7.21
C LEU A 201 5.36 5.82 8.70
N SER A 202 6.27 6.71 9.10
CA SER A 202 6.41 7.10 10.50
C SER A 202 5.15 7.79 11.03
N LEU A 203 4.61 8.73 10.28
CA LEU A 203 3.39 9.45 10.65
C LEU A 203 2.16 8.55 10.62
N MET A 204 1.99 7.72 9.57
CA MET A 204 0.85 6.81 9.47
C MET A 204 0.83 5.76 10.59
N GLN A 205 1.98 5.25 11.01
CA GLN A 205 2.08 4.34 12.15
C GLN A 205 1.77 5.03 13.49
N ALA A 206 1.95 6.35 13.56
CA ALA A 206 1.57 7.18 14.70
C ALA A 206 0.12 7.69 14.62
N GLY A 207 -0.64 7.32 13.57
CA GLY A 207 -2.06 7.65 13.42
C GLY A 207 -2.36 8.95 12.65
N TYR A 208 -1.36 9.53 12.00
CA TYR A 208 -1.54 10.73 11.19
C TYR A 208 -1.66 10.38 9.71
N ALA A 209 -2.61 10.99 9.02
CA ALA A 209 -2.65 10.93 7.56
C ALA A 209 -1.42 11.64 6.99
N CYS A 210 -0.80 11.06 5.96
CA CYS A 210 0.37 11.66 5.34
C CYS A 210 0.40 11.34 3.84
N GLN A 211 0.58 12.38 3.03
CA GLN A 211 0.71 12.27 1.59
C GLN A 211 2.03 11.61 1.19
N ARG A 212 2.11 11.11 -0.04
CA ARG A 212 3.26 10.34 -0.51
C ARG A 212 4.47 11.20 -0.88
N ASP A 213 4.27 12.30 -1.60
CA ASP A 213 5.36 13.13 -2.12
C ASP A 213 5.73 14.28 -1.19
N THR A 214 7.02 14.62 -1.10
CA THR A 214 7.55 15.66 -0.19
C THR A 214 6.83 17.00 -0.35
N TYR A 215 6.59 17.45 -1.59
CA TYR A 215 5.91 18.74 -1.81
C TYR A 215 4.43 18.70 -1.38
N MET A 216 3.77 17.52 -1.40
CA MET A 216 2.42 17.35 -0.87
C MET A 216 2.46 17.37 0.67
N GLN A 217 3.46 16.73 1.27
CA GLN A 217 3.70 16.74 2.72
C GLN A 217 3.93 18.17 3.23
N GLU A 218 4.75 18.97 2.53
CA GLU A 218 5.02 20.37 2.89
C GLU A 218 3.75 21.24 2.96
N THR A 219 2.72 20.88 2.19
CA THR A 219 1.46 21.65 2.15
C THR A 219 0.40 21.12 3.12
N THR A 220 0.57 19.91 3.67
CA THR A 220 -0.45 19.23 4.50
C THR A 220 -0.02 18.98 5.94
N LEU A 221 1.28 19.06 6.24
CA LEU A 221 1.87 18.94 7.58
C LEU A 221 2.21 20.33 8.13
#